data_522919140190dcc3ed4fb3b01ae571b5
#
_entry.id   522919140190dcc3ed4fb3b01ae571b5
#
_cell.length_a   1.000
_cell.length_b   1.000
_cell.length_c   1.000
_cell.angle_alpha   90.00
_cell.angle_beta   90.00
_cell.angle_gamma   90.00
#
_symmetry.space_group_name_H-M   'P 1'
#
loop_
_entity.id
_entity.type
_entity.pdbx_description
1 polymer ?
#
loop_
_entity_poly.entity_id
_entity_poly.type
_entity_poly.pdbx_seq_one_letter_code
_entity_poly.pdbx_strand_id
1 'polypeptide(L)'
;MKSRSTVISLITIICGFYLYELLDSGIIGTFGLYGIELLKSTNEWYRLVTVALVHDNSNTLPIHLAFNMLALHSLGTPIEQFMGRTKFLVIFFVSLIGGSLLSAYSLGYNGYSIGASGAVFGLFGAFVVIGKRMNGEIKSVIIVIALNFALGFTI
;
A
#
# COMPACT_ATOMS: atom_id res chain seq x y z
N MET A 1 6.53 -13.66 25.70
CA MET A 1 5.76 -12.53 25.13
C MET A 1 5.54 -12.80 23.65
N LYS A 2 4.29 -12.99 23.18
CA LYS A 2 4.00 -13.01 21.73
C LYS A 2 4.40 -11.64 21.16
N SER A 3 5.40 -11.63 20.30
CA SER A 3 5.83 -10.43 19.58
C SER A 3 4.66 -9.89 18.77
N ARG A 4 4.32 -8.60 18.93
CA ARG A 4 3.25 -7.97 18.14
C ARG A 4 3.59 -8.08 16.65
N SER A 5 2.62 -8.49 15.83
CA SER A 5 2.80 -8.57 14.38
C SER A 5 3.03 -7.17 13.80
N THR A 6 4.05 -7.03 12.95
CA THR A 6 4.37 -5.78 12.26
C THR A 6 3.27 -5.42 11.28
N VAL A 7 2.67 -6.42 10.63
CA VAL A 7 1.51 -6.26 9.74
C VAL A 7 0.35 -5.59 10.47
N ILE A 8 -0.01 -6.10 11.66
CA ILE A 8 -1.10 -5.52 12.46
C ILE A 8 -0.76 -4.08 12.89
N SER A 9 0.50 -3.82 13.23
CA SER A 9 0.93 -2.45 13.58
C SER A 9 0.77 -1.48 12.41
N LEU A 10 1.17 -1.88 11.20
CA LEU A 10 0.98 -1.07 9.98
C LEU A 10 -0.51 -0.81 9.69
N ILE A 11 -1.34 -1.86 9.74
CA ILE A 11 -2.79 -1.73 9.55
C ILE A 11 -3.38 -0.74 10.58
N THR A 12 -3.00 -0.86 11.84
CA THR A 12 -3.49 0.04 12.90
C THR A 12 -3.10 1.50 12.63
N ILE A 13 -1.86 1.74 12.19
CA ILE A 13 -1.37 3.08 11.85
C ILE A 13 -2.17 3.64 10.66
N ILE A 14 -2.32 2.88 9.58
CA ILE A 14 -3.03 3.31 8.37
C ILE A 14 -4.51 3.59 8.68
N CYS A 15 -5.18 2.69 9.41
CA CYS A 15 -6.56 2.92 9.83
C CYS A 15 -6.70 4.14 10.76
N GLY A 16 -5.73 4.39 11.64
CA GLY A 16 -5.68 5.59 12.47
C GLY A 16 -5.58 6.88 11.65
N PHE A 17 -4.73 6.89 10.62
CA PHE A 17 -4.66 8.01 9.67
C PHE A 17 -5.96 8.21 8.92
N TYR A 18 -6.61 7.14 8.47
CA TYR A 18 -7.92 7.25 7.80
C TYR A 18 -8.99 7.87 8.71
N LEU A 19 -9.03 7.50 9.99
CA LEU A 19 -9.95 8.15 10.94
C LEU A 19 -9.64 9.65 11.09
N TYR A 20 -8.37 10.04 11.01
CA TYR A 20 -7.98 11.44 11.03
C TYR A 20 -8.39 12.16 9.72
N GLU A 21 -8.29 11.51 8.56
CA GLU A 21 -8.79 12.07 7.28
C GLU A 21 -10.29 12.38 7.29
N LEU A 22 -11.10 11.60 8.02
CA LEU A 22 -12.52 11.87 8.19
C LEU A 22 -12.80 13.17 8.95
N LEU A 23 -11.84 13.62 9.77
CA LEU A 23 -11.93 14.85 10.55
C LEU A 23 -11.32 16.05 9.81
N ASP A 24 -10.29 15.82 9.00
CA ASP A 24 -9.56 16.85 8.25
C ASP A 24 -9.19 16.37 6.85
N SER A 25 -9.96 16.79 5.86
CA SER A 25 -9.72 16.45 4.45
C SER A 25 -8.41 17.04 3.87
N GLY A 26 -7.80 18.03 4.53
CA GLY A 26 -6.50 18.62 4.13
C GLY A 26 -5.34 17.64 4.22
N ILE A 27 -5.48 16.55 4.98
CA ILE A 27 -4.47 15.51 5.16
C ILE A 27 -4.11 14.81 3.86
N ILE A 28 -5.08 14.54 3.00
CA ILE A 28 -4.83 13.94 1.68
C ILE A 28 -3.88 14.84 0.87
N GLY A 29 -4.12 16.16 0.86
CA GLY A 29 -3.23 17.12 0.22
C GLY A 29 -1.81 17.16 0.82
N THR A 30 -1.69 16.92 2.12
CA THR A 30 -0.40 16.95 2.83
C THR A 30 0.43 15.68 2.60
N PHE A 31 -0.19 14.51 2.58
CA PHE A 31 0.50 13.21 2.57
C PHE A 31 0.36 12.43 1.27
N GLY A 32 -0.58 12.80 0.39
CA GLY A 32 -0.76 12.19 -0.93
C GLY A 32 0.42 12.44 -1.85
N LEU A 33 0.59 11.60 -2.84
CA LEU A 33 1.67 11.63 -3.81
C LEU A 33 1.26 12.44 -5.04
N TYR A 34 2.11 13.36 -5.45
CA TYR A 34 1.96 14.14 -6.69
C TYR A 34 2.87 13.64 -7.81
N GLY A 35 2.64 14.18 -9.01
CA GLY A 35 3.50 13.92 -10.15
C GLY A 35 4.95 14.36 -9.92
N ILE A 36 5.88 13.72 -10.64
CA ILE A 36 7.32 13.85 -10.42
C ILE A 36 7.84 15.29 -10.52
N GLU A 37 7.26 16.10 -11.41
CA GLU A 37 7.68 17.49 -11.59
C GLU A 37 7.34 18.35 -10.37
N LEU A 38 6.20 18.10 -9.72
CA LEU A 38 5.83 18.80 -8.50
C LEU A 38 6.71 18.36 -7.33
N LEU A 39 6.98 17.04 -7.20
CA LEU A 39 7.90 16.54 -6.17
C LEU A 39 9.30 17.16 -6.27
N LYS A 40 9.82 17.33 -7.50
CA LYS A 40 11.12 17.97 -7.73
C LYS A 40 11.10 19.45 -7.34
N SER A 41 10.03 20.15 -7.69
CA SER A 41 9.94 21.60 -7.44
C SER A 41 9.74 21.95 -5.98
N THR A 42 8.97 21.12 -5.24
CA THR A 42 8.67 21.33 -3.80
C THR A 42 9.64 20.62 -2.87
N ASN A 43 10.46 19.70 -3.39
CA ASN A 43 11.37 18.82 -2.61
C ASN A 43 10.63 17.95 -1.57
N GLU A 44 9.38 17.58 -1.82
CA GLU A 44 8.52 16.82 -0.89
C GLU A 44 8.62 15.29 -1.08
N TRP A 45 9.84 14.76 -1.14
CA TRP A 45 10.12 13.34 -1.37
C TRP A 45 9.54 12.40 -0.30
N TYR A 46 9.19 12.92 0.88
CA TYR A 46 8.52 12.15 1.94
C TYR A 46 7.19 11.55 1.46
N ARG A 47 6.56 12.16 0.45
CA ARG A 47 5.29 11.69 -0.16
C ARG A 47 5.41 10.31 -0.80
N LEU A 48 6.61 9.88 -1.18
CA LEU A 48 6.85 8.52 -1.67
C LEU A 48 6.52 7.44 -0.62
N VAL A 49 6.55 7.81 0.66
CA VAL A 49 6.25 6.92 1.79
C VAL A 49 4.89 7.25 2.40
N THR A 50 4.61 8.52 2.62
CA THR A 50 3.39 8.93 3.33
C THR A 50 2.12 8.69 2.53
N VAL A 51 2.21 8.53 1.21
CA VAL A 51 1.09 8.15 0.34
C VAL A 51 0.37 6.89 0.82
N ALA A 52 1.09 5.96 1.45
CA ALA A 52 0.51 4.73 2.00
C ALA A 52 -0.41 4.96 3.21
N LEU A 53 -0.34 6.13 3.84
CA LEU A 53 -1.14 6.45 5.02
C LEU A 53 -2.53 6.98 4.65
N VAL A 54 -2.68 7.60 3.47
CA VAL A 54 -3.91 8.28 3.04
C VAL A 54 -4.68 7.43 2.03
N HIS A 55 -6.02 7.46 2.15
CA HIS A 55 -6.92 6.67 1.32
C HIS A 55 -8.12 7.52 0.87
N ASP A 56 -8.84 7.06 -0.16
CA ASP A 56 -10.03 7.77 -0.64
C ASP A 56 -11.15 7.75 0.41
N ASN A 57 -11.61 8.93 0.79
CA ASN A 57 -12.72 9.16 1.70
C ASN A 57 -13.95 9.80 1.02
N SER A 58 -13.95 9.89 -0.31
CA SER A 58 -15.03 10.50 -1.10
C SER A 58 -16.32 9.66 -1.13
N ASN A 59 -16.20 8.36 -0.86
CA ASN A 59 -17.32 7.42 -0.86
C ASN A 59 -17.81 7.13 0.56
N THR A 60 -19.10 6.80 0.69
CA THR A 60 -19.74 6.43 1.97
C THR A 60 -19.09 5.18 2.61
N LEU A 61 -18.52 4.29 1.80
CA LEU A 61 -17.86 3.07 2.26
C LEU A 61 -16.35 3.16 1.99
N PRO A 62 -15.50 2.83 2.97
CA PRO A 62 -14.04 2.87 2.84
C PRO A 62 -13.50 1.68 2.03
N ILE A 63 -14.02 1.48 0.82
CA ILE A 63 -13.73 0.30 0.00
C ILE A 63 -12.24 0.25 -0.34
N HIS A 64 -11.65 1.37 -0.76
CA HIS A 64 -10.23 1.45 -1.09
C HIS A 64 -9.33 1.08 0.10
N LEU A 65 -9.59 1.64 1.29
CA LEU A 65 -8.89 1.27 2.52
C LEU A 65 -9.08 -0.22 2.84
N ALA A 66 -10.34 -0.70 2.82
CA ALA A 66 -10.66 -2.07 3.20
C ALA A 66 -9.90 -3.10 2.34
N PHE A 67 -9.85 -2.91 1.02
CA PHE A 67 -9.10 -3.80 0.13
C PHE A 67 -7.59 -3.75 0.37
N ASN A 68 -7.01 -2.56 0.59
CA ASN A 68 -5.60 -2.43 0.95
C ASN A 68 -5.28 -3.15 2.26
N MET A 69 -6.10 -2.98 3.30
CA MET A 69 -5.89 -3.61 4.60
C MET A 69 -6.08 -5.13 4.55
N LEU A 70 -7.09 -5.59 3.81
CA LEU A 70 -7.31 -7.02 3.59
C LEU A 70 -6.13 -7.67 2.86
N ALA A 71 -5.64 -7.04 1.80
CA ALA A 71 -4.49 -7.52 1.05
C ALA A 71 -3.20 -7.48 1.90
N LEU A 72 -2.96 -6.39 2.63
CA LEU A 72 -1.83 -6.27 3.54
C LEU A 72 -1.85 -7.36 4.62
N HIS A 73 -3.01 -7.64 5.20
CA HIS A 73 -3.16 -8.71 6.19
C HIS A 73 -2.93 -10.10 5.57
N SER A 74 -3.59 -10.38 4.44
CA SER A 74 -3.58 -11.71 3.81
C SER A 74 -2.23 -12.10 3.23
N LEU A 75 -1.46 -11.14 2.74
CA LEU A 75 -0.13 -11.36 2.15
C LEU A 75 0.98 -11.11 3.16
N GLY A 76 0.87 -10.02 3.90
CA GLY A 76 1.91 -9.59 4.85
C GLY A 76 2.10 -10.57 5.97
N THR A 77 1.01 -11.12 6.54
CA THR A 77 1.08 -12.06 7.65
C THR A 77 1.91 -13.32 7.31
N PRO A 78 1.62 -14.07 6.24
CA PRO A 78 2.45 -15.24 5.89
C PRO A 78 3.87 -14.84 5.49
N ILE A 79 4.10 -13.71 4.82
CA ILE A 79 5.44 -13.23 4.50
C ILE A 79 6.21 -12.91 5.78
N GLU A 80 5.61 -12.18 6.74
CA GLU A 80 6.23 -11.87 8.04
C GLU A 80 6.56 -13.14 8.82
N GLN A 81 5.65 -14.13 8.82
CA GLN A 81 5.85 -15.41 9.51
C GLN A 81 6.98 -16.24 8.88
N PHE A 82 7.07 -16.25 7.56
CA PHE A 82 8.06 -17.05 6.84
C PHE A 82 9.43 -16.40 6.77
N MET A 83 9.50 -15.10 6.50
CA MET A 83 10.76 -14.38 6.27
C MET A 83 11.25 -13.58 7.47
N GLY A 84 10.39 -13.36 8.46
CA GLY A 84 10.63 -12.49 9.60
C GLY A 84 10.35 -11.00 9.32
N ARG A 85 10.26 -10.23 10.40
CA ARG A 85 9.85 -8.81 10.38
C ARG A 85 10.70 -7.92 9.50
N THR A 86 12.00 -8.05 9.62
CA THR A 86 12.94 -7.17 8.89
C THR A 86 12.78 -7.33 7.39
N LYS A 87 12.74 -8.58 6.89
CA LYS A 87 12.58 -8.83 5.46
C LYS A 87 11.21 -8.40 4.96
N PHE A 88 10.14 -8.63 5.75
CA PHE A 88 8.81 -8.13 5.43
C PHE A 88 8.81 -6.59 5.27
N LEU A 89 9.38 -5.85 6.25
CA LEU A 89 9.46 -4.39 6.17
C LEU A 89 10.30 -3.90 4.99
N VAL A 90 11.42 -4.56 4.70
CA VAL A 90 12.24 -4.23 3.51
C VAL A 90 11.42 -4.40 2.24
N ILE A 91 10.70 -5.52 2.07
CA ILE A 91 9.85 -5.75 0.91
C ILE A 91 8.75 -4.68 0.84
N PHE A 92 8.08 -4.41 1.95
CA PHE A 92 7.01 -3.41 2.04
C PHE A 92 7.49 -2.03 1.59
N PHE A 93 8.56 -1.50 2.20
CA PHE A 93 9.03 -0.15 1.91
C PHE A 93 9.72 -0.02 0.55
N VAL A 94 10.50 -1.01 0.11
CA VAL A 94 11.10 -0.99 -1.24
C VAL A 94 10.01 -1.01 -2.30
N SER A 95 8.99 -1.82 -2.12
CA SER A 95 7.85 -1.89 -3.05
C SER A 95 7.01 -0.61 -3.02
N LEU A 96 6.79 -0.04 -1.84
CA LEU A 96 6.10 1.23 -1.67
C LEU A 96 6.82 2.34 -2.44
N ILE A 97 8.11 2.53 -2.19
CA ILE A 97 8.91 3.58 -2.83
C ILE A 97 8.98 3.35 -4.35
N GLY A 98 9.24 2.12 -4.79
CA GLY A 98 9.28 1.78 -6.22
C GLY A 98 7.94 2.02 -6.92
N GLY A 99 6.84 1.59 -6.32
CA GLY A 99 5.49 1.83 -6.82
C GLY A 99 5.12 3.31 -6.83
N SER A 100 5.48 4.05 -5.78
CA SER A 100 5.28 5.50 -5.68
C SER A 100 6.06 6.27 -6.75
N LEU A 101 7.32 5.91 -6.99
CA LEU A 101 8.12 6.51 -8.06
C LEU A 101 7.49 6.26 -9.43
N LEU A 102 7.10 5.02 -9.72
CA LEU A 102 6.44 4.68 -10.98
C LEU A 102 5.13 5.47 -11.14
N SER A 103 4.33 5.57 -10.09
CA SER A 103 3.10 6.37 -10.06
C SER A 103 3.42 7.85 -10.32
N ALA A 104 4.37 8.44 -9.61
CA ALA A 104 4.75 9.85 -9.76
C ALA A 104 5.21 10.17 -11.19
N TYR A 105 5.92 9.26 -11.85
CA TYR A 105 6.31 9.43 -13.27
C TYR A 105 5.13 9.29 -14.24
N SER A 106 4.13 8.50 -13.89
CA SER A 106 2.93 8.29 -14.72
C SER A 106 1.88 9.39 -14.54
N LEU A 107 1.90 10.08 -13.39
CA LEU A 107 0.99 11.17 -13.09
C LEU A 107 1.39 12.43 -13.91
N GLY A 108 0.40 13.08 -14.54
CA GLY A 108 0.58 14.41 -15.09
C GLY A 108 0.81 15.46 -13.99
N TYR A 109 1.06 16.71 -14.41
CA TYR A 109 1.36 17.81 -13.47
C TYR A 109 0.31 17.98 -12.36
N ASN A 110 -0.98 17.81 -12.70
CA ASN A 110 -2.11 17.98 -11.77
C ASN A 110 -2.61 16.63 -11.17
N GLY A 111 -1.94 15.53 -11.51
CA GLY A 111 -2.35 14.21 -11.00
C GLY A 111 -1.85 13.97 -9.60
N TYR A 112 -2.64 13.23 -8.81
CA TYR A 112 -2.23 12.74 -7.50
C TYR A 112 -2.60 11.27 -7.31
N SER A 113 -1.93 10.60 -6.38
CA SER A 113 -2.17 9.22 -6.00
C SER A 113 -2.22 9.08 -4.47
N ILE A 114 -2.98 8.12 -3.99
CA ILE A 114 -3.17 7.79 -2.57
C ILE A 114 -3.21 6.28 -2.39
N GLY A 115 -2.92 5.80 -1.18
CA GLY A 115 -3.07 4.41 -0.79
C GLY A 115 -1.78 3.61 -0.70
N ALA A 116 -1.87 2.49 0.00
CA ALA A 116 -0.78 1.54 0.23
C ALA A 116 -0.57 0.54 -0.93
N SER A 117 -1.30 0.70 -2.03
CA SER A 117 -1.33 -0.26 -3.14
C SER A 117 0.05 -0.57 -3.74
N GLY A 118 0.96 0.41 -3.83
CA GLY A 118 2.33 0.18 -4.29
C GLY A 118 3.06 -0.88 -3.46
N ALA A 119 2.96 -0.80 -2.13
CA ALA A 119 3.52 -1.82 -1.23
C ALA A 119 2.79 -3.16 -1.38
N VAL A 120 1.46 -3.14 -1.48
CA VAL A 120 0.63 -4.34 -1.62
C VAL A 120 1.00 -5.12 -2.89
N PHE A 121 1.19 -4.45 -4.02
CA PHE A 121 1.64 -5.11 -5.27
C PHE A 121 3.01 -5.77 -5.12
N GLY A 122 3.94 -5.16 -4.40
CA GLY A 122 5.23 -5.79 -4.12
C GLY A 122 5.11 -7.02 -3.21
N LEU A 123 4.23 -6.97 -2.20
CA LEU A 123 3.94 -8.13 -1.36
C LEU A 123 3.31 -9.27 -2.18
N PHE A 124 2.48 -8.98 -3.18
CA PHE A 124 2.00 -9.98 -4.12
C PHE A 124 3.14 -10.66 -4.86
N GLY A 125 4.05 -9.88 -5.44
CA GLY A 125 5.22 -10.43 -6.12
C GLY A 125 6.05 -11.35 -5.21
N ALA A 126 6.31 -10.91 -3.98
CA ALA A 126 7.02 -11.70 -2.97
C ALA A 126 6.27 -13.00 -2.63
N PHE A 127 4.95 -12.91 -2.44
CA PHE A 127 4.11 -14.07 -2.13
C PHE A 127 4.11 -15.11 -3.25
N VAL A 128 4.04 -14.69 -4.51
CA VAL A 128 4.12 -15.59 -5.67
C VAL A 128 5.47 -16.32 -5.73
N VAL A 129 6.57 -15.60 -5.48
CA VAL A 129 7.91 -16.19 -5.45
C VAL A 129 8.05 -17.22 -4.32
N ILE A 130 7.57 -16.89 -3.12
CA ILE A 130 7.60 -17.79 -1.95
C ILE A 130 6.70 -19.00 -2.21
N GLY A 131 5.47 -18.79 -2.67
CA GLY A 131 4.50 -19.84 -2.94
C GLY A 131 5.00 -20.86 -3.98
N LYS A 132 5.63 -20.39 -5.05
CA LYS A 132 6.26 -21.27 -6.04
C LYS A 132 7.37 -22.13 -5.42
N ARG A 133 8.18 -21.57 -4.52
CA ARG A 133 9.26 -22.32 -3.86
C ARG A 133 8.74 -23.38 -2.88
N MET A 134 7.53 -23.16 -2.34
CA MET A 134 6.91 -24.05 -1.36
C MET A 134 5.92 -25.05 -2.00
N ASN A 135 5.82 -25.13 -3.33
CA ASN A 135 4.80 -25.90 -4.06
C ASN A 135 3.37 -25.62 -3.56
N GLY A 136 3.12 -24.38 -3.12
CA GLY A 136 1.84 -23.93 -2.59
C GLY A 136 0.81 -23.62 -3.68
N GLU A 137 -0.47 -23.72 -3.33
CA GLU A 137 -1.55 -23.30 -4.23
C GLU A 137 -1.61 -21.77 -4.31
N ILE A 138 -1.21 -21.21 -5.46
CA ILE A 138 -1.14 -19.76 -5.69
C ILE A 138 -2.42 -19.23 -6.33
N LYS A 139 -3.36 -20.11 -6.76
CA LYS A 139 -4.56 -19.71 -7.51
C LYS A 139 -5.42 -18.68 -6.77
N SER A 140 -5.71 -18.92 -5.50
CA SER A 140 -6.52 -18.01 -4.66
C SER A 140 -5.90 -16.62 -4.58
N VAL A 141 -4.57 -16.57 -4.47
CA VAL A 141 -3.81 -15.32 -4.38
C VAL A 141 -3.84 -14.55 -5.69
N ILE A 142 -3.70 -15.25 -6.83
CA ILE A 142 -3.80 -14.63 -8.16
C ILE A 142 -5.19 -14.02 -8.37
N ILE A 143 -6.24 -14.67 -7.90
CA ILE A 143 -7.61 -14.15 -7.98
C ILE A 143 -7.74 -12.86 -7.16
N VAL A 144 -7.24 -12.83 -5.93
CA VAL A 144 -7.25 -11.63 -5.07
C VAL A 144 -6.43 -10.50 -5.71
N ILE A 145 -5.28 -10.81 -6.34
CA ILE A 145 -4.47 -9.85 -7.11
C ILE A 145 -5.30 -9.25 -8.25
N ALA A 146 -5.90 -10.10 -9.07
CA ALA A 146 -6.66 -9.68 -10.23
C ALA A 146 -7.85 -8.79 -9.83
N LEU A 147 -8.55 -9.14 -8.74
CA LEU A 147 -9.64 -8.34 -8.20
C LEU A 147 -9.18 -6.98 -7.69
N ASN A 148 -8.08 -6.93 -6.90
CA ASN A 148 -7.51 -5.66 -6.43
C ASN A 148 -7.03 -4.78 -7.59
N PHE A 149 -6.44 -5.38 -8.62
CA PHE A 149 -6.00 -4.67 -9.81
C PHE A 149 -7.19 -4.11 -10.59
N ALA A 150 -8.22 -4.92 -10.83
CA ALA A 150 -9.44 -4.49 -11.52
C ALA A 150 -10.14 -3.35 -10.77
N LEU A 151 -10.24 -3.43 -9.44
CA LEU A 151 -10.86 -2.39 -8.62
C LEU A 151 -10.01 -1.12 -8.55
N GLY A 152 -8.68 -1.23 -8.50
CA GLY A 152 -7.78 -0.07 -8.49
C GLY A 152 -7.77 0.73 -9.80
N PHE A 153 -8.27 0.16 -10.92
CA PHE A 153 -8.45 0.88 -12.18
C PHE A 153 -9.85 1.45 -12.38
N THR A 154 -10.82 1.08 -11.53
CA THR A 154 -12.22 1.49 -11.66
C THR A 154 -12.66 2.51 -10.61
N ILE A 155 -11.81 2.79 -9.65
CA ILE A 155 -12.01 3.77 -8.58
C ILE A 155 -10.95 4.85 -8.70
#